data_2b5c42cbf9e6a52c965f95cc93546ba6
#
_entry.id   2b5c42cbf9e6a52c965f95cc93546ba6
#
_cell.length_a   1.000
_cell.length_b   1.000
_cell.length_c   1.000
_cell.angle_alpha   90.00
_cell.angle_beta   90.00
_cell.angle_gamma   90.00
#
_symmetry.space_group_name_H-M   'P 1'
#
loop_
_entity.id
_entity.type
_entity.pdbx_description
1 polymer ?
#
loop_
_entity_poly.entity_id
_entity_poly.type
_entity_poly.pdbx_seq_one_letter_code
_entity_poly.pdbx_strand_id
1 'polypeptide(L)'
;MNNITEFLNDFALLILGLGALIVALLKTYKNTRKELDSIPKKLKRQASIDNLIIEELEKLKESVNADRVQIYDFHNGGHYANGRSALKTSCTYEVCRTGVQPKQAQLQAIPVSCISKFVSELLNDGKLEIKKLEEIKDTMPATYQLKKSMGLNSFYDVVINNKNGDPIGFLAVQFVKNQYSIKYESDKMKVLKTKFFIEEKLEELLKGRK
;
A
#
# COMPACT_ATOMS: atom_id res chain seq x y z
N MET A 1 38.21 -47.18 36.90
CA MET A 1 36.77 -46.91 37.04
C MET A 1 36.37 -45.52 36.55
N ASN A 2 37.21 -44.50 36.68
CA ASN A 2 36.86 -43.11 36.26
C ASN A 2 36.59 -42.94 34.72
N ASN A 3 37.33 -43.63 33.86
CA ASN A 3 37.18 -43.49 32.39
C ASN A 3 35.81 -43.99 31.81
N ILE A 4 35.21 -44.99 32.48
CA ILE A 4 33.91 -45.52 32.01
C ILE A 4 32.78 -44.59 32.41
N THR A 5 32.83 -43.96 33.57
CA THR A 5 31.82 -42.98 34.00
C THR A 5 31.88 -41.68 33.19
N GLU A 6 33.07 -41.20 32.83
CA GLU A 6 33.21 -40.07 31.91
C GLU A 6 32.65 -40.39 30.52
N PHE A 7 33.00 -41.51 29.96
CA PHE A 7 32.46 -41.96 28.63
C PHE A 7 30.92 -42.05 28.66
N LEU A 8 30.33 -42.61 29.70
CA LEU A 8 28.87 -42.73 29.83
C LEU A 8 28.21 -41.35 29.98
N ASN A 9 28.82 -40.39 30.66
CA ASN A 9 28.32 -39.01 30.77
C ASN A 9 28.39 -38.27 29.44
N ASP A 10 29.49 -38.37 28.70
CA ASP A 10 29.65 -37.75 27.40
C ASP A 10 28.65 -38.34 26.38
N PHE A 11 28.42 -39.65 26.42
CA PHE A 11 27.44 -40.32 25.57
C PHE A 11 25.99 -39.90 25.91
N ALA A 12 25.67 -39.74 27.19
CA ALA A 12 24.38 -39.25 27.64
C ALA A 12 24.15 -37.76 27.19
N LEU A 13 25.14 -36.92 27.27
CA LEU A 13 25.07 -35.54 26.77
C LEU A 13 24.89 -35.47 25.27
N LEU A 14 25.54 -36.34 24.52
CA LEU A 14 25.37 -36.42 23.06
C LEU A 14 23.96 -36.85 22.65
N ILE A 15 23.36 -37.84 23.37
CA ILE A 15 21.98 -38.24 23.15
C ILE A 15 21.00 -37.10 23.47
N LEU A 16 21.21 -36.41 24.59
CA LEU A 16 20.39 -35.24 24.97
C LEU A 16 20.47 -34.13 23.93
N GLY A 17 21.68 -33.84 23.44
CA GLY A 17 21.91 -32.83 22.39
C GLY A 17 21.23 -33.21 21.07
N LEU A 18 21.31 -34.46 20.63
CA LEU A 18 20.61 -34.97 19.45
C LEU A 18 19.08 -34.90 19.62
N GLY A 19 18.58 -35.27 20.80
CA GLY A 19 17.17 -35.18 21.13
C GLY A 19 16.63 -33.74 21.05
N ALA A 20 17.38 -32.78 21.63
CA ALA A 20 17.03 -31.36 21.56
C ALA A 20 17.04 -30.82 20.11
N LEU A 21 18.03 -31.23 19.31
CA LEU A 21 18.10 -30.85 17.89
C LEU A 21 16.90 -31.38 17.09
N ILE A 22 16.54 -32.67 17.29
CA ILE A 22 15.37 -33.28 16.62
C ILE A 22 14.08 -32.52 16.98
N VAL A 23 13.89 -32.21 18.28
CA VAL A 23 12.71 -31.45 18.73
C VAL A 23 12.67 -30.05 18.09
N ALA A 24 13.80 -29.36 18.00
CA ALA A 24 13.91 -28.05 17.34
C ALA A 24 13.56 -28.16 15.85
N LEU A 25 14.10 -29.16 15.13
CA LEU A 25 13.80 -29.40 13.72
C LEU A 25 12.33 -29.74 13.47
N LEU A 26 11.72 -30.56 14.34
CA LEU A 26 10.30 -30.92 14.24
C LEU A 26 9.41 -29.68 14.49
N LYS A 27 9.79 -28.83 15.43
CA LYS A 27 9.06 -27.58 15.72
C LYS A 27 9.13 -26.61 14.56
N THR A 28 10.32 -26.40 13.97
CA THR A 28 10.48 -25.55 12.79
C THR A 28 9.71 -26.11 11.59
N TYR A 29 9.82 -27.40 11.30
CA TYR A 29 9.06 -28.05 10.23
C TYR A 29 7.54 -27.88 10.39
N LYS A 30 7.02 -28.10 11.60
CA LYS A 30 5.59 -27.95 11.91
C LYS A 30 5.12 -26.50 11.73
N ASN A 31 5.92 -25.53 12.14
CA ASN A 31 5.61 -24.12 11.98
C ASN A 31 5.59 -23.71 10.49
N THR A 32 6.62 -24.11 9.72
CA THR A 32 6.70 -23.84 8.28
C THR A 32 5.53 -24.47 7.52
N ARG A 33 5.17 -25.71 7.83
CA ARG A 33 4.02 -26.38 7.23
C ARG A 33 2.71 -25.68 7.54
N LYS A 34 2.50 -25.26 8.80
CA LYS A 34 1.31 -24.48 9.20
C LYS A 34 1.23 -23.13 8.47
N GLU A 35 2.35 -22.51 8.22
CA GLU A 35 2.44 -21.25 7.46
C GLU A 35 2.07 -21.47 5.98
N LEU A 36 2.63 -22.50 5.33
CA LEU A 36 2.32 -22.89 3.96
C LEU A 36 0.82 -23.23 3.78
N ASP A 37 0.24 -24.01 4.69
CA ASP A 37 -1.18 -24.38 4.66
C ASP A 37 -2.11 -23.16 4.86
N SER A 38 -1.61 -22.05 5.41
CA SER A 38 -2.37 -20.81 5.60
C SER A 38 -2.40 -19.90 4.37
N ILE A 39 -1.45 -20.05 3.43
CA ILE A 39 -1.30 -19.18 2.25
C ILE A 39 -2.57 -19.16 1.38
N PRO A 40 -3.18 -20.30 1.00
CA PRO A 40 -4.38 -20.27 0.16
C PRO A 40 -5.56 -19.53 0.81
N LYS A 41 -5.71 -19.62 2.13
CA LYS A 41 -6.77 -18.93 2.87
C LYS A 41 -6.52 -17.42 2.91
N LYS A 42 -5.27 -17.02 3.14
CA LYS A 42 -4.85 -15.60 3.11
C LYS A 42 -5.05 -15.01 1.73
N LEU A 43 -4.63 -15.73 0.67
CA LEU A 43 -4.80 -15.29 -0.72
C LEU A 43 -6.26 -15.12 -1.10
N LYS A 44 -7.12 -16.10 -0.75
CA LYS A 44 -8.57 -16.01 -1.02
C LYS A 44 -9.19 -14.80 -0.33
N ARG A 45 -8.83 -14.56 0.93
CA ARG A 45 -9.32 -13.40 1.70
C ARG A 45 -8.83 -12.09 1.09
N GLN A 46 -7.53 -12.00 0.74
CA GLN A 46 -6.94 -10.84 0.09
C GLN A 46 -7.71 -10.52 -1.20
N ALA A 47 -7.83 -11.49 -2.11
CA ALA A 47 -8.53 -11.31 -3.38
C ALA A 47 -10.01 -10.88 -3.20
N SER A 48 -10.69 -11.39 -2.16
CA SER A 48 -12.07 -10.97 -1.86
C SER A 48 -12.14 -9.50 -1.45
N ILE A 49 -11.22 -9.04 -0.61
CA ILE A 49 -11.18 -7.64 -0.15
C ILE A 49 -10.74 -6.72 -1.30
N ASP A 50 -9.74 -7.14 -2.10
CA ASP A 50 -9.27 -6.39 -3.26
C ASP A 50 -10.42 -6.16 -4.26
N ASN A 51 -11.26 -7.16 -4.50
CA ASN A 51 -12.45 -7.02 -5.35
C ASN A 51 -13.43 -5.97 -4.80
N LEU A 52 -13.70 -5.96 -3.49
CA LEU A 52 -14.57 -4.95 -2.86
C LEU A 52 -14.00 -3.53 -3.02
N ILE A 53 -12.68 -3.38 -2.87
CA ILE A 53 -12.00 -2.09 -3.09
C ILE A 53 -12.17 -1.65 -4.55
N ILE A 54 -11.89 -2.53 -5.52
CA ILE A 54 -12.03 -2.22 -6.94
C ILE A 54 -13.47 -1.83 -7.29
N GLU A 55 -14.48 -2.56 -6.80
CA GLU A 55 -15.89 -2.22 -7.01
C GLU A 55 -16.24 -0.84 -6.47
N GLU A 56 -15.72 -0.48 -5.31
CA GLU A 56 -15.96 0.84 -4.71
C GLU A 56 -15.26 1.97 -5.48
N LEU A 57 -14.04 1.73 -5.99
CA LEU A 57 -13.36 2.68 -6.87
C LEU A 57 -14.11 2.89 -8.19
N GLU A 58 -14.67 1.82 -8.78
CA GLU A 58 -15.51 1.91 -9.98
C GLU A 58 -16.76 2.77 -9.72
N LYS A 59 -17.46 2.54 -8.60
CA LYS A 59 -18.63 3.37 -8.21
C LYS A 59 -18.23 4.84 -8.03
N LEU A 60 -17.12 5.11 -7.35
CA LEU A 60 -16.63 6.49 -7.20
C LEU A 60 -16.36 7.11 -8.56
N LYS A 61 -15.59 6.42 -9.42
CA LYS A 61 -15.24 6.90 -10.76
C LYS A 61 -16.47 7.35 -11.56
N GLU A 62 -17.52 6.52 -11.58
CA GLU A 62 -18.76 6.85 -12.28
C GLU A 62 -19.51 8.01 -11.59
N SER A 63 -19.59 7.99 -10.26
CA SER A 63 -20.39 8.96 -9.48
C SER A 63 -19.86 10.40 -9.55
N VAL A 64 -18.55 10.58 -9.78
CA VAL A 64 -17.91 11.88 -9.94
C VAL A 64 -17.40 12.11 -11.37
N ASN A 65 -17.80 11.27 -12.33
CA ASN A 65 -17.41 11.35 -13.74
C ASN A 65 -15.88 11.48 -13.93
N ALA A 66 -15.10 10.78 -13.09
CA ALA A 66 -13.64 10.75 -13.20
C ALA A 66 -13.19 9.83 -14.35
N ASP A 67 -12.00 10.07 -14.89
CA ASP A 67 -11.38 9.23 -15.89
C ASP A 67 -10.57 8.09 -15.30
N ARG A 68 -9.98 8.32 -14.13
CA ARG A 68 -9.17 7.33 -13.41
C ARG A 68 -9.28 7.56 -11.91
N VAL A 69 -9.36 6.48 -11.15
CA VAL A 69 -9.27 6.52 -9.68
C VAL A 69 -8.20 5.52 -9.26
N GLN A 70 -7.31 5.95 -8.37
CA GLN A 70 -6.15 5.18 -7.92
C GLN A 70 -6.00 5.24 -6.40
N ILE A 71 -5.44 4.17 -5.82
CA ILE A 71 -4.93 4.18 -4.45
C ILE A 71 -3.42 4.05 -4.52
N TYR A 72 -2.74 4.89 -3.74
CA TYR A 72 -1.31 4.84 -3.54
C TYR A 72 -1.01 4.52 -2.09
N ASP A 73 -0.14 3.55 -1.84
CA ASP A 73 0.37 3.23 -0.50
C ASP A 73 1.76 3.82 -0.31
N PHE A 74 1.99 4.38 0.90
CA PHE A 74 3.34 4.70 1.35
C PHE A 74 4.02 3.46 1.91
N HIS A 75 5.28 3.26 1.54
CA HIS A 75 6.04 2.12 2.04
C HIS A 75 7.52 2.45 2.16
N ASN A 76 8.23 1.66 2.98
CA ASN A 76 9.66 1.77 3.11
C ASN A 76 10.36 1.05 1.94
N GLY A 77 11.19 1.77 1.20
CA GLY A 77 12.01 1.23 0.11
C GLY A 77 13.39 0.73 0.55
N GLY A 78 13.63 0.59 1.86
CA GLY A 78 14.94 0.27 2.44
C GLY A 78 15.62 1.51 3.03
N HIS A 79 16.95 1.51 3.05
CA HIS A 79 17.76 2.59 3.61
C HIS A 79 18.84 3.04 2.62
N TYR A 80 19.16 4.32 2.66
CA TYR A 80 20.35 4.87 2.01
C TYR A 80 21.61 4.49 2.79
N ALA A 81 22.80 4.64 2.19
CA ALA A 81 24.08 4.32 2.81
C ALA A 81 24.34 5.08 4.14
N ASN A 82 23.70 6.24 4.33
CA ASN A 82 23.77 7.02 5.55
C ASN A 82 22.72 6.61 6.62
N GLY A 83 22.01 5.48 6.42
CA GLY A 83 21.00 4.96 7.34
C GLY A 83 19.61 5.61 7.25
N ARG A 84 19.43 6.69 6.48
CA ARG A 84 18.12 7.34 6.28
C ARG A 84 17.17 6.43 5.52
N SER A 85 15.89 6.35 5.95
CA SER A 85 14.84 5.62 5.24
C SER A 85 14.60 6.15 3.83
N ALA A 86 14.51 5.24 2.86
CA ALA A 86 14.17 5.55 1.47
C ALA A 86 12.65 5.39 1.26
N LEU A 87 11.86 6.35 1.77
CA LEU A 87 10.40 6.32 1.67
C LEU A 87 9.94 6.41 0.21
N LYS A 88 8.97 5.58 -0.15
CA LYS A 88 8.41 5.44 -1.49
C LYS A 88 6.88 5.41 -1.45
N THR A 89 6.27 5.63 -2.61
CA THR A 89 4.85 5.37 -2.83
C THR A 89 4.67 4.51 -4.08
N SER A 90 3.66 3.64 -4.05
CA SER A 90 3.28 2.78 -5.18
C SER A 90 1.77 2.82 -5.40
N CYS A 91 1.33 2.85 -6.66
CA CYS A 91 -0.07 2.67 -7.03
C CYS A 91 -0.45 1.20 -6.83
N THR A 92 -1.29 0.91 -5.85
CA THR A 92 -1.72 -0.45 -5.49
C THR A 92 -3.03 -0.86 -6.15
N TYR A 93 -3.94 0.10 -6.36
CA TYR A 93 -5.20 -0.13 -7.08
C TYR A 93 -5.44 0.95 -8.11
N GLU A 94 -6.02 0.57 -9.23
CA GLU A 94 -6.37 1.48 -10.32
C GLU A 94 -7.63 1.01 -11.04
N VAL A 95 -8.55 1.95 -11.29
CA VAL A 95 -9.67 1.78 -12.20
C VAL A 95 -9.66 2.90 -13.22
N CYS A 96 -9.91 2.58 -14.49
CA CYS A 96 -9.87 3.52 -15.59
C CYS A 96 -11.18 3.50 -16.38
N ARG A 97 -11.57 4.64 -16.92
CA ARG A 97 -12.61 4.76 -17.93
C ARG A 97 -12.14 4.13 -19.25
N THR A 98 -13.06 3.57 -20.01
CA THR A 98 -12.76 3.04 -21.35
C THR A 98 -12.04 4.07 -22.21
N GLY A 99 -10.92 3.67 -22.81
CA GLY A 99 -10.07 4.53 -23.64
C GLY A 99 -9.12 5.45 -22.85
N VAL A 100 -9.03 5.30 -21.52
CA VAL A 100 -7.98 5.89 -20.68
C VAL A 100 -6.95 4.81 -20.36
N GLN A 101 -5.68 5.11 -20.62
CA GLN A 101 -4.60 4.13 -20.49
C GLN A 101 -4.27 3.88 -19.02
N PRO A 102 -4.23 2.62 -18.52
CA PRO A 102 -3.77 2.29 -17.20
C PRO A 102 -2.31 2.72 -16.97
N LYS A 103 -1.98 3.14 -15.75
CA LYS A 103 -0.65 3.60 -15.35
C LYS A 103 -0.08 2.88 -14.12
N GLN A 104 -0.86 2.03 -13.46
CA GLN A 104 -0.49 1.34 -12.22
C GLN A 104 0.90 0.67 -12.32
N ALA A 105 1.17 -0.07 -13.39
CA ALA A 105 2.44 -0.77 -13.56
C ALA A 105 3.67 0.16 -13.66
N GLN A 106 3.47 1.40 -14.11
CA GLN A 106 4.52 2.41 -14.25
C GLN A 106 4.72 3.25 -12.99
N LEU A 107 3.76 3.20 -12.06
CA LEU A 107 3.69 4.04 -10.86
C LEU A 107 4.08 3.23 -9.60
N GLN A 108 5.17 2.48 -9.71
CA GLN A 108 5.67 1.64 -8.64
C GLN A 108 6.95 2.21 -8.04
N ALA A 109 7.07 2.15 -6.70
CA ALA A 109 8.28 2.50 -5.96
C ALA A 109 8.81 3.93 -6.23
N ILE A 110 7.90 4.90 -6.44
CA ILE A 110 8.26 6.31 -6.66
C ILE A 110 8.85 6.87 -5.36
N PRO A 111 10.10 7.40 -5.37
CA PRO A 111 10.67 8.00 -4.17
C PRO A 111 9.86 9.23 -3.73
N VAL A 112 9.48 9.28 -2.45
CA VAL A 112 8.78 10.44 -1.87
C VAL A 112 9.59 11.73 -2.04
N SER A 113 10.92 11.64 -2.03
CA SER A 113 11.82 12.78 -2.26
C SER A 113 11.65 13.43 -3.64
N CYS A 114 11.21 12.69 -4.66
CA CYS A 114 10.94 13.24 -6.01
C CYS A 114 9.67 14.10 -6.06
N ILE A 115 8.70 13.84 -5.17
CA ILE A 115 7.41 14.52 -5.09
C ILE A 115 7.16 15.09 -3.70
N SER A 116 8.22 15.48 -3.00
CA SER A 116 8.19 15.87 -1.58
C SER A 116 7.23 17.02 -1.28
N LYS A 117 7.18 18.04 -2.14
CA LYS A 117 6.27 19.17 -1.97
C LYS A 117 4.81 18.76 -2.09
N PHE A 118 4.47 17.93 -3.09
CA PHE A 118 3.13 17.34 -3.23
C PHE A 118 2.73 16.56 -1.98
N VAL A 119 3.61 15.66 -1.50
CA VAL A 119 3.32 14.85 -0.31
C VAL A 119 3.17 15.74 0.93
N SER A 120 4.03 16.77 1.09
CA SER A 120 3.93 17.70 2.23
C SER A 120 2.61 18.46 2.24
N GLU A 121 2.19 19.04 1.12
CA GLU A 121 0.93 19.79 1.03
C GLU A 121 -0.28 18.84 1.24
N LEU A 122 -0.25 17.66 0.61
CA LEU A 122 -1.30 16.65 0.79
C LEU A 122 -1.46 16.21 2.24
N LEU A 123 -0.35 15.97 2.96
CA LEU A 123 -0.39 15.53 4.35
C LEU A 123 -0.79 16.66 5.31
N ASN A 124 -0.39 17.90 5.05
CA ASN A 124 -0.73 19.06 5.90
C ASN A 124 -2.23 19.37 5.86
N ASP A 125 -2.85 19.31 4.68
CA ASP A 125 -4.24 19.71 4.47
C ASP A 125 -5.20 18.50 4.43
N GLY A 126 -4.68 17.27 4.46
CA GLY A 126 -5.43 16.02 4.33
C GLY A 126 -5.99 15.78 2.91
N LYS A 127 -5.85 16.76 2.02
CA LYS A 127 -6.32 16.73 0.62
C LYS A 127 -5.53 17.70 -0.25
N LEU A 128 -5.51 17.44 -1.56
CA LEU A 128 -4.97 18.37 -2.54
C LEU A 128 -5.89 18.42 -3.77
N GLU A 129 -6.39 19.62 -4.09
CA GLU A 129 -7.28 19.89 -5.21
C GLU A 129 -6.56 20.76 -6.25
N ILE A 130 -6.36 20.23 -7.46
CA ILE A 130 -5.77 20.94 -8.59
C ILE A 130 -6.75 20.91 -9.76
N LYS A 131 -7.33 22.06 -10.07
CA LYS A 131 -8.36 22.21 -11.12
C LYS A 131 -7.76 22.33 -12.52
N LYS A 132 -6.54 22.81 -12.61
CA LYS A 132 -5.75 22.86 -13.85
C LYS A 132 -4.31 22.47 -13.52
N LEU A 133 -3.79 21.44 -14.17
CA LEU A 133 -2.45 20.93 -13.89
C LEU A 133 -1.37 22.01 -14.03
N GLU A 134 -1.56 22.98 -14.93
CA GLU A 134 -0.62 24.10 -15.16
C GLU A 134 -0.41 24.99 -13.91
N GLU A 135 -1.35 24.99 -12.96
CA GLU A 135 -1.25 25.76 -11.70
C GLU A 135 -0.05 25.34 -10.84
N ILE A 136 0.39 24.07 -10.95
CA ILE A 136 1.52 23.55 -10.16
C ILE A 136 2.84 23.47 -10.93
N LYS A 137 2.88 23.96 -12.17
CA LYS A 137 4.06 23.86 -13.05
C LYS A 137 5.33 24.45 -12.41
N ASP A 138 5.22 25.64 -11.84
CA ASP A 138 6.36 26.35 -11.26
C ASP A 138 6.55 26.02 -9.75
N THR A 139 5.48 25.68 -9.05
CA THR A 139 5.51 25.40 -7.62
C THR A 139 5.89 23.97 -7.29
N MET A 140 5.50 22.99 -8.13
CA MET A 140 5.77 21.55 -7.97
C MET A 140 6.23 20.91 -9.30
N PRO A 141 7.35 21.34 -9.90
CA PRO A 141 7.72 20.96 -11.27
C PRO A 141 7.87 19.45 -11.47
N ALA A 142 8.42 18.73 -10.50
CA ALA A 142 8.56 17.26 -10.58
C ALA A 142 7.18 16.55 -10.57
N THR A 143 6.28 16.98 -9.68
CA THR A 143 4.89 16.48 -9.64
C THR A 143 4.14 16.82 -10.92
N TYR A 144 4.30 18.05 -11.42
CA TYR A 144 3.73 18.47 -12.70
C TYR A 144 4.16 17.55 -13.85
N GLN A 145 5.46 17.31 -14.00
CA GLN A 145 5.98 16.43 -15.05
C GLN A 145 5.45 15.00 -14.92
N LEU A 146 5.44 14.45 -13.70
CA LEU A 146 4.89 13.13 -13.43
C LEU A 146 3.40 13.05 -13.82
N LYS A 147 2.57 13.98 -13.33
CA LYS A 147 1.14 14.01 -13.61
C LYS A 147 0.85 14.27 -15.10
N LYS A 148 1.65 15.10 -15.77
CA LYS A 148 1.57 15.37 -17.21
C LYS A 148 1.90 14.12 -18.05
N SER A 149 2.91 13.34 -17.66
CA SER A 149 3.25 12.07 -18.34
C SER A 149 2.15 11.00 -18.21
N MET A 150 1.29 11.15 -17.19
CA MET A 150 0.08 10.35 -17.01
C MET A 150 -1.11 10.86 -17.84
N GLY A 151 -0.96 11.99 -18.51
CA GLY A 151 -1.99 12.66 -19.30
C GLY A 151 -3.03 13.40 -18.47
N LEU A 152 -2.74 13.79 -17.23
CA LEU A 152 -3.70 14.47 -16.37
C LEU A 152 -3.88 15.94 -16.74
N ASN A 153 -5.13 16.41 -16.65
CA ASN A 153 -5.50 17.80 -16.73
C ASN A 153 -5.81 18.42 -15.34
N SER A 154 -6.37 17.59 -14.46
CA SER A 154 -6.75 17.96 -13.09
C SER A 154 -6.87 16.74 -12.18
N PHE A 155 -6.87 16.97 -10.86
CA PHE A 155 -7.01 15.89 -9.90
C PHE A 155 -7.49 16.38 -8.53
N TYR A 156 -8.03 15.43 -7.75
CA TYR A 156 -8.41 15.61 -6.36
C TYR A 156 -7.90 14.42 -5.56
N ASP A 157 -6.90 14.64 -4.74
CA ASP A 157 -6.25 13.60 -3.96
C ASP A 157 -6.59 13.80 -2.47
N VAL A 158 -6.86 12.70 -1.74
CA VAL A 158 -7.15 12.73 -0.29
C VAL A 158 -6.32 11.68 0.44
N VAL A 159 -5.83 12.03 1.63
CA VAL A 159 -5.01 11.14 2.47
C VAL A 159 -5.85 9.96 2.97
N ILE A 160 -5.29 8.76 2.93
CA ILE A 160 -5.79 7.55 3.57
C ILE A 160 -5.02 7.34 4.87
N ASN A 161 -5.74 7.15 5.98
CA ASN A 161 -5.14 6.94 7.29
C ASN A 161 -5.42 5.54 7.81
N ASN A 162 -4.55 5.06 8.71
CA ASN A 162 -4.85 3.90 9.52
C ASN A 162 -5.79 4.28 10.69
N LYS A 163 -6.20 3.29 11.49
CA LYS A 163 -7.07 3.49 12.67
C LYS A 163 -6.49 4.42 13.75
N ASN A 164 -5.17 4.65 13.76
CA ASN A 164 -4.50 5.55 14.69
C ASN A 164 -4.45 6.99 14.17
N GLY A 165 -4.91 7.24 12.92
CA GLY A 165 -4.82 8.53 12.26
C GLY A 165 -3.50 8.75 11.50
N ASP A 166 -2.59 7.75 11.46
CA ASP A 166 -1.34 7.89 10.71
C ASP A 166 -1.59 7.75 9.20
N PRO A 167 -0.97 8.59 8.35
CA PRO A 167 -1.12 8.51 6.91
C PRO A 167 -0.42 7.24 6.36
N ILE A 168 -1.17 6.40 5.66
CA ILE A 168 -0.68 5.17 5.03
C ILE A 168 -0.66 5.24 3.50
N GLY A 169 -1.31 6.24 2.91
CA GLY A 169 -1.40 6.40 1.47
C GLY A 169 -2.33 7.54 1.07
N PHE A 170 -2.80 7.52 -0.15
CA PHE A 170 -3.79 8.48 -0.64
C PHE A 170 -4.67 7.90 -1.76
N LEU A 171 -5.92 8.37 -1.80
CA LEU A 171 -6.88 8.12 -2.88
C LEU A 171 -6.79 9.28 -3.88
N ALA A 172 -6.55 8.97 -5.15
CA ALA A 172 -6.41 9.93 -6.23
C ALA A 172 -7.56 9.84 -7.23
N VAL A 173 -8.31 10.92 -7.40
CA VAL A 173 -9.38 11.05 -8.39
C VAL A 173 -8.88 11.95 -9.52
N GLN A 174 -8.82 11.43 -10.75
CA GLN A 174 -8.06 12.02 -11.85
C GLN A 174 -8.91 12.23 -13.10
N PHE A 175 -8.65 13.36 -13.77
CA PHE A 175 -9.34 13.78 -15.01
C PHE A 175 -8.31 13.92 -16.13
N VAL A 176 -8.47 13.11 -17.17
CA VAL A 176 -7.58 13.01 -18.34
C VAL A 176 -8.29 13.61 -19.58
N LYS A 177 -9.50 13.13 -19.85
CA LYS A 177 -10.34 13.57 -20.97
C LYS A 177 -11.52 14.40 -20.49
N ASN A 178 -12.10 14.00 -19.37
CA ASN A 178 -13.23 14.69 -18.76
C ASN A 178 -12.79 16.00 -18.10
N GLN A 179 -13.72 16.95 -18.03
CA GLN A 179 -13.52 18.14 -17.25
C GLN A 179 -13.61 17.83 -15.76
N TYR A 180 -12.87 18.58 -14.96
CA TYR A 180 -12.94 18.53 -13.50
C TYR A 180 -14.38 18.71 -13.00
N SER A 181 -14.91 17.73 -12.29
CA SER A 181 -16.32 17.65 -11.90
C SER A 181 -16.57 17.70 -10.39
N ILE A 182 -15.54 17.60 -9.54
CA ILE A 182 -15.69 17.68 -8.07
C ILE A 182 -15.84 19.17 -7.66
N LYS A 183 -17.00 19.75 -8.01
CA LYS A 183 -17.28 21.18 -7.78
C LYS A 183 -18.08 21.44 -6.51
N TYR A 184 -18.90 20.47 -6.11
CA TYR A 184 -19.84 20.60 -4.99
C TYR A 184 -19.38 19.80 -3.78
N GLU A 185 -19.80 20.23 -2.60
CA GLU A 185 -19.53 19.47 -1.36
C GLU A 185 -20.10 18.04 -1.42
N SER A 186 -21.23 17.83 -2.12
CA SER A 186 -21.78 16.50 -2.37
C SER A 186 -20.82 15.56 -3.09
N ASP A 187 -20.02 16.07 -4.04
CA ASP A 187 -19.03 15.26 -4.77
C ASP A 187 -17.82 14.95 -3.89
N LYS A 188 -17.36 15.94 -3.11
CA LYS A 188 -16.30 15.73 -2.11
C LYS A 188 -16.71 14.71 -1.06
N MET A 189 -17.99 14.72 -0.63
CA MET A 189 -18.53 13.73 0.30
C MET A 189 -18.53 12.30 -0.27
N LYS A 190 -18.74 12.13 -1.59
CA LYS A 190 -18.60 10.81 -2.24
C LYS A 190 -17.15 10.31 -2.13
N VAL A 191 -16.16 11.17 -2.41
CA VAL A 191 -14.74 10.82 -2.25
C VAL A 191 -14.41 10.45 -0.81
N LEU A 192 -14.90 11.22 0.17
CA LEU A 192 -14.66 10.93 1.59
C LEU A 192 -15.33 9.62 2.04
N LYS A 193 -16.55 9.31 1.58
CA LYS A 193 -17.21 8.02 1.87
C LYS A 193 -16.38 6.84 1.33
N THR A 194 -15.92 6.93 0.09
CA THR A 194 -15.06 5.91 -0.49
C THR A 194 -13.72 5.81 0.26
N LYS A 195 -13.11 6.94 0.65
CA LYS A 195 -11.91 6.94 1.51
C LYS A 195 -12.14 6.13 2.79
N PHE A 196 -13.20 6.40 3.55
CA PHE A 196 -13.49 5.69 4.80
C PHE A 196 -13.74 4.20 4.58
N PHE A 197 -14.44 3.84 3.51
CA PHE A 197 -14.62 2.43 3.14
C PHE A 197 -13.26 1.74 2.87
N ILE A 198 -12.37 2.40 2.13
CA ILE A 198 -11.03 1.88 1.83
C ILE A 198 -10.22 1.70 3.12
N GLU A 199 -10.21 2.68 4.02
CA GLU A 199 -9.54 2.62 5.32
C GLU A 199 -10.00 1.40 6.12
N GLU A 200 -11.33 1.14 6.18
CA GLU A 200 -11.89 -0.05 6.82
C GLU A 200 -11.38 -1.35 6.19
N LYS A 201 -11.40 -1.43 4.85
CA LYS A 201 -10.98 -2.66 4.13
C LYS A 201 -9.49 -2.93 4.24
N LEU A 202 -8.65 -1.90 4.19
CA LEU A 202 -7.21 -2.04 4.42
C LEU A 202 -6.90 -2.51 5.86
N GLU A 203 -7.64 -2.02 6.86
CA GLU A 203 -7.54 -2.51 8.24
C GLU A 203 -7.96 -4.00 8.37
N GLU A 204 -8.98 -4.43 7.63
CA GLU A 204 -9.37 -5.84 7.60
C GLU A 204 -8.22 -6.73 7.10
N LEU A 205 -7.45 -6.30 6.10
CA LEU A 205 -6.29 -7.03 5.59
C LEU A 205 -5.20 -7.21 6.65
N LEU A 206 -5.01 -6.22 7.52
CA LEU A 206 -4.01 -6.27 8.60
C LEU A 206 -4.40 -7.24 9.73
N LYS A 207 -5.69 -7.36 10.06
CA LYS A 207 -6.19 -8.27 11.13
C LYS A 207 -5.91 -9.76 10.86
N GLY A 208 -5.61 -10.15 9.64
CA GLY A 208 -5.23 -11.52 9.27
C GLY A 208 -3.74 -11.85 9.42
N ARG A 209 -2.93 -10.91 9.92
CA ARG A 209 -1.47 -11.08 10.10
C ARG A 209 -1.04 -11.53 11.52
N LYS A 210 -2.00 -11.75 12.44
CA LYS A 210 -1.73 -12.26 13.80
C LYS A 210 -1.74 -13.78 13.86
#